data_464cd39f8046820508c769eccd20a288
#
_entry.id   464cd39f8046820508c769eccd20a288
#
_cell.length_a   1.000
_cell.length_b   1.000
_cell.length_c   1.000
_cell.angle_alpha   90.00
_cell.angle_beta   90.00
_cell.angle_gamma   90.00
#
_symmetry.space_group_name_H-M   'P 1'
#
loop_
_entity.id
_entity.type
_entity.pdbx_description
1 polymer ?
#
loop_
_entity_poly.entity_id
_entity_poly.type
_entity_poly.pdbx_seq_one_letter_code
_entity_poly.pdbx_strand_id
1 'polypeptide(L)'
;MIKRMIRRLQGARRLRDERGAVLVELALCMTVLLLLVFGVIDFSLIIFDRQVMSGISRQGSDLASRGGEPDPGSDTDPLQQIVAALVTQGETLNMATKGRIFITAVADVNGKPQIIDQAESSSGIAVNSQVGSGIGKSAAMPASATPVLQAGETIYVTEVYYAFTPVTPIGRFLKLSLASNLYESAYF
;
A
#
# COMPACT_ATOMS: atom_id res chain seq x y z
N MET A 1 -71.45 0.59 25.25
CA MET A 1 -70.72 1.53 24.33
C MET A 1 -69.25 1.67 24.66
N ILE A 2 -68.82 1.75 25.90
CA ILE A 2 -67.44 1.97 26.38
C ILE A 2 -66.47 0.84 25.98
N LYS A 3 -66.85 -0.48 26.04
CA LYS A 3 -65.99 -1.61 25.67
C LYS A 3 -65.54 -1.59 24.20
N ARG A 4 -66.35 -1.05 23.28
CA ARG A 4 -65.98 -0.94 21.85
C ARG A 4 -64.96 0.17 21.61
N MET A 5 -65.02 1.25 22.42
CA MET A 5 -64.10 2.37 22.32
C MET A 5 -62.71 2.00 22.85
N ILE A 6 -62.62 1.24 23.94
CA ILE A 6 -61.37 0.75 24.51
C ILE A 6 -60.67 -0.22 23.54
N ARG A 7 -61.37 -1.11 22.85
CA ARG A 7 -60.77 -2.02 21.84
C ARG A 7 -60.20 -1.27 20.65
N ARG A 8 -60.84 -0.17 20.21
CA ARG A 8 -60.28 0.67 19.11
C ARG A 8 -59.02 1.43 19.51
N LEU A 9 -58.93 1.89 20.73
CA LEU A 9 -57.74 2.57 21.27
C LEU A 9 -56.55 1.58 21.47
N GLN A 10 -56.84 0.35 21.87
CA GLN A 10 -55.81 -0.70 21.99
C GLN A 10 -55.30 -1.18 20.64
N GLY A 11 -56.15 -1.27 19.61
CA GLY A 11 -55.75 -1.60 18.25
C GLY A 11 -54.85 -0.49 17.63
N ALA A 12 -55.22 0.79 17.85
CA ALA A 12 -54.43 1.91 17.36
C ALA A 12 -53.03 2.04 18.04
N ARG A 13 -52.92 1.67 19.32
CA ARG A 13 -51.63 1.59 20.02
C ARG A 13 -50.75 0.48 19.48
N ARG A 14 -51.30 -0.74 19.22
CA ARG A 14 -50.50 -1.84 18.65
C ARG A 14 -49.95 -1.53 17.28
N LEU A 15 -50.76 -0.97 16.38
CA LEU A 15 -50.31 -0.57 15.04
C LEU A 15 -49.24 0.54 15.07
N ARG A 16 -49.21 1.36 16.11
CA ARG A 16 -48.21 2.41 16.30
C ARG A 16 -46.91 1.84 16.85
N ASP A 17 -46.97 0.84 17.72
CA ASP A 17 -45.81 0.10 18.25
C ASP A 17 -45.12 -0.73 17.16
N GLU A 18 -45.89 -1.43 16.31
CA GLU A 18 -45.36 -2.22 15.19
C GLU A 18 -44.64 -1.34 14.16
N ARG A 19 -45.18 -0.16 13.85
CA ARG A 19 -44.51 0.81 12.96
C ARG A 19 -43.21 1.36 13.56
N GLY A 20 -43.17 1.57 14.87
CA GLY A 20 -41.97 1.97 15.57
C GLY A 20 -40.86 0.90 15.51
N ALA A 21 -41.21 -0.37 15.70
CA ALA A 21 -40.29 -1.49 15.62
C ALA A 21 -39.68 -1.63 14.21
N VAL A 22 -40.49 -1.53 13.17
CA VAL A 22 -40.01 -1.57 11.77
C VAL A 22 -39.06 -0.43 11.45
N LEU A 23 -39.30 0.78 11.97
CA LEU A 23 -38.39 1.91 11.77
C LEU A 23 -37.03 1.68 12.46
N VAL A 24 -37.02 1.10 13.66
CA VAL A 24 -35.79 0.77 14.38
C VAL A 24 -35.02 -0.31 13.64
N GLU A 25 -35.70 -1.35 13.15
CA GLU A 25 -35.09 -2.42 12.34
C GLU A 25 -34.48 -1.86 11.06
N LEU A 26 -35.22 -1.00 10.33
CA LEU A 26 -34.70 -0.32 9.13
C LEU A 26 -33.45 0.53 9.45
N ALA A 27 -33.47 1.29 10.54
CA ALA A 27 -32.34 2.11 10.95
C ALA A 27 -31.10 1.25 11.26
N LEU A 28 -31.30 0.09 11.89
CA LEU A 28 -30.23 -0.86 12.19
C LEU A 28 -29.65 -1.48 10.92
N CYS A 29 -30.51 -1.93 10.01
CA CYS A 29 -30.11 -2.46 8.70
C CYS A 29 -29.37 -1.43 7.87
N MET A 30 -29.83 -0.18 7.83
CA MET A 30 -29.16 0.92 7.13
C MET A 30 -27.77 1.20 7.70
N THR A 31 -27.62 1.16 9.01
CA THR A 31 -26.31 1.36 9.65
C THR A 31 -25.30 0.27 9.23
N VAL A 32 -25.73 -1.00 9.25
CA VAL A 32 -24.89 -2.13 8.82
C VAL A 32 -24.53 -2.00 7.33
N LEU A 33 -25.51 -1.64 6.49
CA LEU A 33 -25.31 -1.46 5.07
C LEU A 33 -24.31 -0.33 4.78
N LEU A 34 -24.40 0.81 5.48
CA LEU A 34 -23.44 1.91 5.35
C LEU A 34 -22.03 1.49 5.77
N LEU A 35 -21.89 0.74 6.87
CA LEU A 35 -20.61 0.17 7.30
C LEU A 35 -19.99 -0.69 6.20
N LEU A 36 -20.78 -1.55 5.58
CA LEU A 36 -20.33 -2.44 4.51
C LEU A 36 -19.89 -1.63 3.28
N VAL A 37 -20.67 -0.65 2.85
CA VAL A 37 -20.34 0.21 1.70
C VAL A 37 -19.02 0.95 1.94
N PHE A 38 -18.84 1.57 3.11
CA PHE A 38 -17.59 2.27 3.42
C PHE A 38 -16.39 1.32 3.49
N GLY A 39 -16.59 0.09 4.02
CA GLY A 39 -15.54 -0.93 4.01
C GLY A 39 -15.12 -1.34 2.60
N VAL A 40 -16.07 -1.50 1.69
CA VAL A 40 -15.78 -1.81 0.27
C VAL A 40 -15.02 -0.67 -0.39
N ILE A 41 -15.37 0.59 -0.11
CA ILE A 41 -14.66 1.76 -0.66
C ILE A 41 -13.19 1.76 -0.21
N ASP A 42 -12.93 1.68 1.10
CA ASP A 42 -11.55 1.70 1.61
C ASP A 42 -10.73 0.51 1.10
N PHE A 43 -11.34 -0.68 1.03
CA PHE A 43 -10.67 -1.87 0.51
C PHE A 43 -10.33 -1.76 -0.99
N SER A 44 -11.23 -1.18 -1.79
CA SER A 44 -11.00 -0.93 -3.21
C SER A 44 -9.84 0.04 -3.44
N LEU A 45 -9.72 1.07 -2.60
CA LEU A 45 -8.60 2.01 -2.66
C LEU A 45 -7.26 1.32 -2.32
N ILE A 46 -7.22 0.44 -1.31
CA ILE A 46 -6.01 -0.32 -0.99
C ILE A 46 -5.56 -1.18 -2.18
N ILE A 47 -6.50 -1.85 -2.85
CA ILE A 47 -6.18 -2.67 -4.03
C ILE A 47 -5.64 -1.78 -5.16
N PHE A 48 -6.26 -0.64 -5.40
CA PHE A 48 -5.81 0.31 -6.41
C PHE A 48 -4.39 0.82 -6.12
N ASP A 49 -4.13 1.25 -4.88
CA ASP A 49 -2.81 1.74 -4.46
C ASP A 49 -1.74 0.64 -4.64
N ARG A 50 -2.04 -0.61 -4.28
CA ARG A 50 -1.14 -1.75 -4.49
C ARG A 50 -0.85 -2.00 -5.97
N GLN A 51 -1.83 -1.86 -6.85
CA GLN A 51 -1.62 -2.03 -8.29
C GLN A 51 -0.66 -0.97 -8.83
N VAL A 52 -0.83 0.29 -8.41
CA VAL A 52 0.08 1.38 -8.80
C VAL A 52 1.49 1.12 -8.26
N MET A 53 1.64 0.73 -6.99
CA MET A 53 2.93 0.40 -6.38
C MET A 53 3.63 -0.76 -7.11
N SER A 54 2.88 -1.81 -7.45
CA SER A 54 3.41 -2.94 -8.21
C SER A 54 3.87 -2.54 -9.62
N GLY A 55 3.16 -1.60 -10.24
CA GLY A 55 3.60 -1.00 -11.51
C GLY A 55 4.92 -0.25 -11.36
N ILE A 56 5.04 0.61 -10.34
CA ILE A 56 6.25 1.39 -10.05
C ILE A 56 7.43 0.48 -9.73
N SER A 57 7.25 -0.55 -8.89
CA SER A 57 8.34 -1.45 -8.51
C SER A 57 8.89 -2.23 -9.69
N ARG A 58 8.02 -2.77 -10.54
CA ARG A 58 8.45 -3.51 -11.76
C ARG A 58 9.15 -2.61 -12.75
N GLN A 59 8.60 -1.41 -13.00
CA GLN A 59 9.24 -0.45 -13.90
C GLN A 59 10.57 0.03 -13.36
N GLY A 60 10.69 0.23 -12.05
CA GLY A 60 11.94 0.61 -11.41
C GLY A 60 13.03 -0.43 -11.62
N SER A 61 12.72 -1.70 -11.39
CA SER A 61 13.68 -2.79 -11.59
C SER A 61 14.06 -2.98 -13.07
N ASP A 62 13.09 -2.84 -14.00
CA ASP A 62 13.36 -2.93 -15.44
C ASP A 62 14.23 -1.76 -15.92
N LEU A 63 13.97 -0.53 -15.48
CA LEU A 63 14.79 0.63 -15.82
C LEU A 63 16.19 0.53 -15.21
N ALA A 64 16.32 0.09 -13.96
CA ALA A 64 17.59 -0.09 -13.30
C ALA A 64 18.45 -1.17 -13.99
N SER A 65 17.85 -2.27 -14.44
CA SER A 65 18.56 -3.32 -15.15
C SER A 65 19.10 -2.89 -16.53
N ARG A 66 18.48 -1.89 -17.14
CA ARG A 66 18.90 -1.37 -18.47
C ARG A 66 19.81 -0.16 -18.41
N GLY A 67 19.79 0.61 -17.34
CA GLY A 67 20.48 1.90 -17.26
C GLY A 67 21.02 2.23 -15.88
N GLY A 68 21.06 1.27 -14.97
CA GLY A 68 21.55 1.46 -13.60
C GLY A 68 23.08 1.39 -13.46
N GLU A 69 23.79 1.02 -14.51
CA GLU A 69 25.27 0.97 -14.49
C GLU A 69 25.82 2.41 -14.48
N PRO A 70 26.75 2.73 -13.54
CA PRO A 70 27.36 4.04 -13.48
C PRO A 70 28.17 4.31 -14.75
N ASP A 71 27.91 5.43 -15.42
CA ASP A 71 28.73 5.87 -16.55
C ASP A 71 30.05 6.48 -15.99
N PRO A 72 31.22 5.91 -16.34
CA PRO A 72 32.51 6.42 -15.90
C PRO A 72 32.74 7.83 -16.48
N GLY A 73 32.43 8.86 -15.75
CA GLY A 73 32.52 10.25 -16.15
C GLY A 73 31.28 11.10 -15.97
N SER A 74 30.16 10.48 -15.55
CA SER A 74 28.95 11.20 -15.14
C SER A 74 29.00 11.49 -13.64
N ASP A 75 28.82 12.76 -13.28
CA ASP A 75 28.67 13.18 -11.87
C ASP A 75 27.29 12.81 -11.28
N THR A 76 26.43 12.15 -12.07
CA THR A 76 25.04 11.88 -11.69
C THR A 76 24.82 10.37 -11.58
N ASP A 77 24.40 9.93 -10.39
CA ASP A 77 24.02 8.55 -10.13
C ASP A 77 22.77 8.17 -10.93
N PRO A 78 22.85 7.19 -11.87
CA PRO A 78 21.74 6.80 -12.70
C PRO A 78 20.59 6.21 -11.87
N LEU A 79 20.87 5.48 -10.78
CA LEU A 79 19.83 4.94 -9.92
C LEU A 79 19.03 6.06 -9.24
N GLN A 80 19.71 7.14 -8.84
CA GLN A 80 19.04 8.30 -8.23
C GLN A 80 18.11 9.02 -9.22
N GLN A 81 18.49 9.09 -10.50
CA GLN A 81 17.63 9.65 -11.56
C GLN A 81 16.37 8.79 -11.76
N ILE A 82 16.54 7.47 -11.79
CA ILE A 82 15.42 6.52 -11.92
C ILE A 82 14.47 6.67 -10.72
N VAL A 83 14.99 6.72 -9.50
CA VAL A 83 14.18 6.96 -8.29
C VAL A 83 13.38 8.25 -8.39
N ALA A 84 14.01 9.35 -8.83
CA ALA A 84 13.31 10.63 -9.00
C ALA A 84 12.18 10.55 -10.04
N ALA A 85 12.40 9.86 -11.16
CA ALA A 85 11.38 9.62 -12.17
C ALA A 85 10.20 8.77 -11.63
N LEU A 86 10.48 7.72 -10.85
CA LEU A 86 9.46 6.88 -10.23
C LEU A 86 8.64 7.64 -9.18
N VAL A 87 9.25 8.52 -8.40
CA VAL A 87 8.53 9.40 -7.46
C VAL A 87 7.55 10.30 -8.20
N THR A 88 7.99 10.86 -9.34
CA THR A 88 7.12 11.69 -10.21
C THR A 88 5.98 10.86 -10.80
N GLN A 89 6.24 9.63 -11.26
CA GLN A 89 5.22 8.72 -11.74
C GLN A 89 4.19 8.36 -10.67
N GLY A 90 4.63 8.23 -9.42
CA GLY A 90 3.79 7.98 -8.25
C GLY A 90 3.06 9.21 -7.70
N GLU A 91 2.95 10.32 -8.45
CA GLU A 91 2.30 11.55 -7.99
C GLU A 91 0.83 11.33 -7.60
N THR A 92 0.13 10.44 -8.29
CA THR A 92 -1.27 10.05 -7.97
C THR A 92 -1.43 9.52 -6.55
N LEU A 93 -0.39 8.89 -6.00
CA LEU A 93 -0.32 8.39 -4.62
C LEU A 93 0.32 9.41 -3.66
N ASN A 94 0.73 10.60 -4.12
CA ASN A 94 1.58 11.51 -3.35
C ASN A 94 2.85 10.82 -2.82
N MET A 95 3.52 10.06 -3.69
CA MET A 95 4.71 9.28 -3.32
C MET A 95 5.79 10.12 -2.64
N ALA A 96 5.96 11.37 -3.06
CA ALA A 96 6.92 12.29 -2.46
C ALA A 96 6.71 12.54 -0.95
N THR A 97 5.49 12.37 -0.43
CA THR A 97 5.17 12.64 0.99
C THR A 97 4.74 11.40 1.76
N LYS A 98 4.04 10.48 1.10
CA LYS A 98 3.46 9.29 1.73
C LYS A 98 4.15 7.98 1.34
N GLY A 99 5.07 8.02 0.39
CA GLY A 99 5.81 6.87 -0.08
C GLY A 99 7.30 6.92 0.27
N ARG A 100 7.99 5.83 0.01
CA ARG A 100 9.46 5.71 -0.02
C ARG A 100 9.83 4.68 -1.05
N ILE A 101 10.81 4.99 -1.90
CA ILE A 101 11.29 4.10 -2.94
C ILE A 101 12.78 3.85 -2.70
N PHE A 102 13.18 2.60 -2.74
CA PHE A 102 14.58 2.17 -2.76
C PHE A 102 14.83 1.38 -4.04
N ILE A 103 15.96 1.61 -4.67
CA ILE A 103 16.50 0.75 -5.72
C ILE A 103 17.86 0.26 -5.23
N THR A 104 18.00 -1.05 -5.11
CA THR A 104 19.20 -1.68 -4.59
C THR A 104 19.78 -2.60 -5.66
N ALA A 105 21.02 -2.38 -6.05
CA ALA A 105 21.79 -3.27 -6.90
C ALA A 105 22.50 -4.31 -6.01
N VAL A 106 22.24 -5.58 -6.26
CA VAL A 106 22.80 -6.71 -5.52
C VAL A 106 23.60 -7.60 -6.47
N ALA A 107 24.85 -7.87 -6.13
CA ALA A 107 25.69 -8.80 -6.87
C ALA A 107 26.23 -9.92 -5.98
N ASP A 108 26.63 -11.02 -6.58
CA ASP A 108 27.34 -12.08 -5.87
C ASP A 108 28.80 -11.71 -5.70
N VAL A 109 29.22 -11.55 -4.46
CA VAL A 109 30.62 -11.33 -4.09
C VAL A 109 31.08 -12.47 -3.19
N ASN A 110 31.93 -13.33 -3.70
CA ASN A 110 32.45 -14.51 -2.98
C ASN A 110 31.36 -15.49 -2.47
N GLY A 111 30.35 -15.74 -3.28
CA GLY A 111 29.24 -16.65 -2.95
C GLY A 111 28.24 -16.07 -1.96
N LYS A 112 28.23 -14.75 -1.77
CA LYS A 112 27.29 -14.05 -0.90
C LYS A 112 26.67 -12.84 -1.61
N PRO A 113 25.33 -12.66 -1.53
CA PRO A 113 24.70 -11.48 -2.07
C PRO A 113 25.14 -10.24 -1.27
N GLN A 114 25.69 -9.25 -1.96
CA GLN A 114 26.11 -7.98 -1.39
C GLN A 114 25.49 -6.81 -2.14
N ILE A 115 25.22 -5.75 -1.39
CA ILE A 115 24.75 -4.48 -1.95
C ILE A 115 25.94 -3.77 -2.58
N ILE A 116 25.90 -3.61 -3.91
CA ILE A 116 26.96 -2.92 -4.66
C ILE A 116 26.61 -1.44 -4.87
N ASP A 117 25.31 -1.12 -4.97
CA ASP A 117 24.81 0.24 -5.08
C ASP A 117 23.40 0.34 -4.53
N GLN A 118 23.01 1.53 -4.06
CA GLN A 118 21.67 1.77 -3.49
C GLN A 118 21.28 3.24 -3.59
N ALA A 119 20.15 3.50 -4.23
CA ALA A 119 19.52 4.81 -4.29
C ALA A 119 18.19 4.80 -3.54
N GLU A 120 17.85 5.92 -2.92
CA GLU A 120 16.59 6.10 -2.21
C GLU A 120 15.93 7.43 -2.51
N SER A 121 14.59 7.51 -2.38
CA SER A 121 13.88 8.78 -2.51
C SER A 121 14.28 9.72 -1.37
N SER A 122 14.57 10.98 -1.70
CA SER A 122 15.03 12.00 -0.74
C SER A 122 13.98 12.42 0.29
N SER A 123 12.70 12.14 0.02
CA SER A 123 11.55 12.54 0.84
C SER A 123 10.58 11.38 1.00
N GLY A 124 9.61 11.51 1.90
CA GLY A 124 8.58 10.52 2.16
C GLY A 124 8.59 9.98 3.59
N ILE A 125 8.06 8.77 3.76
CA ILE A 125 7.97 8.12 5.08
C ILE A 125 9.33 7.59 5.55
N ALA A 126 9.55 7.60 6.85
CA ALA A 126 10.77 7.04 7.45
C ALA A 126 10.62 5.51 7.58
N VAL A 127 11.20 4.78 6.65
CA VAL A 127 11.27 3.31 6.62
C VAL A 127 12.65 2.88 6.17
N ASN A 128 13.04 1.67 6.50
CA ASN A 128 14.28 1.06 6.05
C ASN A 128 14.01 0.03 4.95
N SER A 129 14.94 -0.11 4.02
CA SER A 129 14.91 -1.17 3.01
C SER A 129 14.95 -2.55 3.68
N GLN A 130 14.14 -3.49 3.20
CA GLN A 130 14.17 -4.89 3.65
C GLN A 130 15.35 -5.65 3.05
N VAL A 131 15.85 -5.25 1.89
CA VAL A 131 17.08 -5.80 1.29
C VAL A 131 18.30 -5.46 2.15
N GLY A 132 18.25 -4.35 2.86
CA GLY A 132 19.33 -3.87 3.71
C GLY A 132 19.77 -2.45 3.36
N SER A 133 20.75 -1.96 4.06
CA SER A 133 21.29 -0.60 3.85
C SER A 133 22.80 -0.58 3.92
N GLY A 134 23.40 0.10 2.98
CA GLY A 134 24.85 0.35 2.92
C GLY A 134 25.59 -0.54 1.93
N ILE A 135 26.36 0.12 1.09
CA ILE A 135 27.21 -0.53 0.07
C ILE A 135 28.23 -1.46 0.75
N GLY A 136 28.46 -2.62 0.17
CA GLY A 136 29.37 -3.67 0.66
C GLY A 136 28.80 -4.55 1.79
N LYS A 137 27.57 -4.32 2.21
CA LYS A 137 26.90 -5.19 3.20
C LYS A 137 26.14 -6.33 2.55
N SER A 138 25.89 -7.38 3.33
CA SER A 138 25.08 -8.51 2.87
C SER A 138 23.65 -8.05 2.57
N ALA A 139 23.16 -8.44 1.39
CA ALA A 139 21.78 -8.19 0.98
C ALA A 139 20.87 -9.31 1.50
N ALA A 140 19.74 -8.92 2.11
CA ALA A 140 18.66 -9.83 2.43
C ALA A 140 17.72 -9.90 1.22
N MET A 141 17.75 -11.03 0.51
CA MET A 141 16.81 -11.24 -0.59
C MET A 141 15.43 -11.60 -0.05
N PRO A 142 14.33 -11.03 -0.59
CA PRO A 142 12.98 -11.40 -0.18
C PRO A 142 12.74 -12.90 -0.35
N ALA A 143 12.09 -13.54 0.63
CA ALA A 143 11.88 -14.99 0.68
C ALA A 143 11.08 -15.55 -0.51
N SER A 144 10.35 -14.73 -1.23
CA SER A 144 9.59 -15.10 -2.43
C SER A 144 10.43 -15.17 -3.70
N ALA A 145 11.68 -14.74 -3.64
CA ALA A 145 12.59 -14.74 -4.75
C ALA A 145 14.01 -14.91 -4.23
N THR A 146 14.42 -16.13 -4.11
CA THR A 146 15.82 -16.50 -4.15
C THR A 146 16.17 -16.77 -5.62
N PRO A 147 16.45 -15.76 -6.45
CA PRO A 147 17.20 -16.01 -7.65
C PRO A 147 18.55 -16.54 -7.19
N VAL A 148 18.96 -17.64 -7.73
CA VAL A 148 20.34 -18.09 -7.57
C VAL A 148 21.18 -17.08 -8.33
N LEU A 149 21.69 -16.05 -7.66
CA LEU A 149 22.66 -15.10 -8.22
C LEU A 149 23.82 -15.89 -8.76
N GLN A 150 24.07 -15.80 -10.06
CA GLN A 150 25.26 -16.35 -10.66
C GLN A 150 26.43 -15.39 -10.46
N ALA A 151 27.64 -15.94 -10.37
CA ALA A 151 28.82 -15.13 -10.23
C ALA A 151 28.97 -14.15 -11.42
N GLY A 152 29.01 -12.86 -11.12
CA GLY A 152 29.08 -11.79 -12.11
C GLY A 152 27.71 -11.26 -12.57
N GLU A 153 26.60 -11.75 -12.03
CA GLU A 153 25.26 -11.23 -12.28
C GLU A 153 24.91 -10.15 -11.25
N THR A 154 24.27 -9.08 -11.70
CA THR A 154 23.73 -8.03 -10.86
C THR A 154 22.21 -8.04 -10.97
N ILE A 155 21.55 -8.10 -9.83
CA ILE A 155 20.09 -8.02 -9.73
C ILE A 155 19.70 -6.69 -9.12
N TYR A 156 18.74 -6.03 -9.74
CA TYR A 156 18.18 -4.78 -9.25
C TYR A 156 16.87 -5.03 -8.54
N VAL A 157 16.79 -4.64 -7.27
CA VAL A 157 15.59 -4.76 -6.44
C VAL A 157 15.01 -3.38 -6.23
N THR A 158 13.78 -3.19 -6.66
CA THR A 158 13.02 -1.97 -6.37
C THR A 158 11.98 -2.25 -5.29
N GLU A 159 12.09 -1.55 -4.18
CA GLU A 159 11.17 -1.60 -3.05
C GLU A 159 10.35 -0.32 -2.99
N VAL A 160 9.05 -0.46 -2.86
CA VAL A 160 8.11 0.66 -2.75
C VAL A 160 7.32 0.52 -1.45
N TYR A 161 7.37 1.55 -0.63
CA TYR A 161 6.61 1.68 0.61
C TYR A 161 5.60 2.80 0.47
N TYR A 162 4.42 2.63 1.02
CA TYR A 162 3.37 3.63 0.98
C TYR A 162 2.53 3.62 2.25
N ALA A 163 2.35 4.79 2.88
CA ALA A 163 1.49 4.97 4.04
C ALA A 163 0.04 5.18 3.61
N PHE A 164 -0.74 4.11 3.59
CA PHE A 164 -2.16 4.18 3.27
C PHE A 164 -2.93 4.92 4.38
N THR A 165 -3.85 5.79 3.96
CA THR A 165 -4.74 6.50 4.88
C THR A 165 -6.19 6.28 4.44
N PRO A 166 -7.05 5.62 5.26
CA PRO A 166 -8.45 5.43 4.93
C PRO A 166 -9.15 6.77 4.63
N VAL A 167 -9.95 6.80 3.59
CA VAL A 167 -10.69 7.99 3.16
C VAL A 167 -12.02 8.10 3.89
N THR A 168 -12.64 6.95 4.22
CA THR A 168 -13.94 6.95 4.88
C THR A 168 -13.84 7.34 6.35
N PRO A 169 -14.88 8.01 6.92
CA PRO A 169 -14.93 8.33 8.33
C PRO A 169 -14.81 7.09 9.23
N ILE A 170 -15.35 5.96 8.79
CA ILE A 170 -15.36 4.71 9.54
C ILE A 170 -13.98 4.08 9.56
N GLY A 171 -13.28 4.04 8.43
CA GLY A 171 -11.89 3.56 8.37
C GLY A 171 -10.97 4.35 9.31
N ARG A 172 -11.18 5.66 9.40
CA ARG A 172 -10.45 6.53 10.34
C ARG A 172 -10.83 6.29 11.79
N PHE A 173 -12.14 6.12 12.08
CA PHE A 173 -12.65 5.94 13.44
C PHE A 173 -12.25 4.59 14.04
N LEU A 174 -12.35 3.52 13.27
CA LEU A 174 -12.01 2.16 13.72
C LEU A 174 -10.49 1.95 13.77
N LYS A 175 -9.68 2.94 13.33
CA LYS A 175 -8.23 2.76 13.14
C LYS A 175 -7.95 1.37 12.56
N LEU A 176 -8.76 1.01 11.54
CA LEU A 176 -8.56 -0.25 10.86
C LEU A 176 -7.13 -0.23 10.35
N SER A 177 -6.26 -0.82 11.14
CA SER A 177 -4.85 -1.06 10.84
C SER A 177 -4.75 -2.15 9.77
N LEU A 178 -5.49 -1.93 8.68
CA LEU A 178 -5.29 -2.66 7.44
C LEU A 178 -3.98 -2.13 6.86
N ALA A 179 -2.88 -2.65 7.38
CA ALA A 179 -1.52 -2.34 7.00
C ALA A 179 -1.26 -0.81 6.89
N SER A 180 -0.78 -0.19 7.97
CA SER A 180 -0.40 1.23 7.97
C SER A 180 0.63 1.56 6.90
N ASN A 181 1.46 0.60 6.50
CA ASN A 181 2.41 0.71 5.41
C ASN A 181 2.21 -0.45 4.43
N LEU A 182 1.84 -0.13 3.21
CA LEU A 182 1.85 -1.06 2.09
C LEU A 182 3.31 -1.20 1.62
N TYR A 183 3.67 -2.42 1.25
CA TYR A 183 4.98 -2.78 0.73
C TYR A 183 4.85 -3.61 -0.53
N GLU A 184 5.60 -3.26 -1.55
CA GLU A 184 5.74 -4.03 -2.80
C GLU A 184 7.19 -4.03 -3.22
N SER A 185 7.66 -5.14 -3.76
CA SER A 185 9.01 -5.26 -4.31
C SER A 185 9.01 -6.01 -5.63
N ALA A 186 9.89 -5.61 -6.51
CA ALA A 186 10.18 -6.31 -7.76
C ALA A 186 11.70 -6.38 -7.96
N TYR A 187 12.13 -7.38 -8.70
CA TYR A 187 13.54 -7.61 -9.04
C TYR A 187 13.66 -8.07 -10.48
N PHE A 188 14.76 -7.67 -11.09
CA PHE A 188 15.16 -8.01 -12.46
C PHE A 188 16.64 -8.31 -12.48
#